data_6e7667b5065324cabd70f30df3db3f81
#
_entry.id   6e7667b5065324cabd70f30df3db3f81
#
_cell.length_a   1.000
_cell.length_b   1.000
_cell.length_c   1.000
_cell.angle_alpha   90.00
_cell.angle_beta   90.00
_cell.angle_gamma   90.00
#
_symmetry.space_group_name_H-M   'P 1'
#
loop_
_entity.id
_entity.type
_entity.pdbx_description
1 polymer ?
#
loop_
_entity_poly.entity_id
_entity_poly.type
_entity_poly.pdbx_seq_one_letter_code
_entity_poly.pdbx_strand_id
1 'polypeptide(L)'
;MTTPDSRVTIHMAASLDGFIARKDGRVDWLETADSFADGKTLTPEAIATFLRSIDCYVMGSRTYETALRFVDQGHGWAYGDTPVVVLTSRQLRPARDAVEFYAGDLVTLVRERLQPRFRNIW
;
A
#
# COMPACT_ATOMS: atom_id res chain seq x y z
N MET A 1 15.45 -12.39 -14.47
CA MET A 1 16.47 -11.62 -13.75
C MET A 1 15.83 -10.58 -12.86
N THR A 2 16.36 -10.43 -11.66
CA THR A 2 15.92 -9.38 -10.74
C THR A 2 16.48 -8.04 -11.21
N THR A 3 15.66 -6.98 -11.20
CA THR A 3 16.12 -5.63 -11.46
C THR A 3 17.19 -5.26 -10.42
N PRO A 4 18.39 -4.78 -10.84
CA PRO A 4 19.38 -4.30 -9.87
C PRO A 4 18.75 -3.27 -8.94
N ASP A 5 19.06 -3.38 -7.65
CA ASP A 5 18.53 -2.51 -6.61
C ASP A 5 17.02 -2.58 -6.38
N SER A 6 16.34 -3.63 -6.89
CA SER A 6 14.93 -3.83 -6.59
C SER A 6 14.75 -4.10 -5.09
N ARG A 7 13.81 -3.39 -4.49
CA ARG A 7 13.53 -3.49 -3.05
C ARG A 7 12.04 -3.56 -2.78
N VAL A 8 11.70 -4.30 -1.75
CA VAL A 8 10.35 -4.31 -1.18
C VAL A 8 10.40 -3.55 0.13
N THR A 9 9.55 -2.56 0.28
CA THR A 9 9.46 -1.75 1.51
C THR A 9 8.14 -2.01 2.19
N ILE A 10 8.17 -2.36 3.47
CA ILE A 10 6.98 -2.40 4.32
C ILE A 10 6.92 -1.05 5.03
N HIS A 11 5.91 -0.26 4.71
CA HIS A 11 5.71 1.06 5.29
C HIS A 11 4.33 1.11 5.93
N MET A 12 4.28 1.28 7.24
CA MET A 12 3.02 1.31 7.97
C MET A 12 3.15 2.15 9.24
N ALA A 13 2.04 2.67 9.73
CA ALA A 13 1.96 3.25 11.06
C ALA A 13 1.49 2.18 12.04
N ALA A 14 2.13 2.10 13.20
CA ALA A 14 1.78 1.15 14.24
C ALA A 14 1.74 1.86 15.58
N SER A 15 0.85 1.38 16.47
CA SER A 15 0.84 1.83 17.85
C SER A 15 2.06 1.29 18.60
N LEU A 16 2.35 1.89 19.78
CA LEU A 16 3.49 1.47 20.59
C LEU A 16 3.43 -0.03 20.95
N ASP A 17 2.23 -0.56 21.15
CA ASP A 17 2.00 -1.96 21.48
C ASP A 17 1.88 -2.88 20.23
N GLY A 18 2.18 -2.36 19.03
CA GLY A 18 2.37 -3.18 17.85
C GLY A 18 1.13 -3.46 17.01
N PHE A 19 0.07 -2.65 17.13
CA PHE A 19 -1.13 -2.79 16.32
C PHE A 19 -1.22 -1.73 15.23
N ILE A 20 -1.74 -2.10 14.07
CA ILE A 20 -1.91 -1.18 12.95
C ILE A 20 -3.36 -0.68 12.81
N ALA A 21 -4.30 -1.33 13.49
CA ALA A 21 -5.71 -0.96 13.46
C ALA A 21 -6.40 -1.47 14.72
N ARG A 22 -7.58 -0.94 15.02
CA ARG A 22 -8.46 -1.49 16.04
C ARG A 22 -9.03 -2.83 15.58
N LYS A 23 -9.63 -3.60 16.49
CA LYS A 23 -10.24 -4.91 16.17
C LYS A 23 -11.28 -4.83 15.05
N ASP A 24 -11.98 -3.71 14.95
CA ASP A 24 -12.98 -3.46 13.90
C ASP A 24 -12.38 -2.88 12.61
N GLY A 25 -11.04 -2.75 12.53
CA GLY A 25 -10.33 -2.23 11.37
C GLY A 25 -10.18 -0.73 11.33
N ARG A 26 -10.74 0.02 12.28
CA ARG A 26 -10.63 1.48 12.28
C ARG A 26 -9.21 1.94 12.62
N VAL A 27 -8.83 3.06 12.02
CA VAL A 27 -7.51 3.70 12.22
C VAL A 27 -7.65 5.13 12.74
N ASP A 28 -8.77 5.43 13.41
CA ASP A 28 -9.06 6.75 13.95
C ASP A 28 -8.05 7.22 15.01
N TRP A 29 -7.31 6.29 15.60
CA TRP A 29 -6.22 6.60 16.53
C TRP A 29 -5.03 7.29 15.87
N LEU A 30 -4.94 7.29 14.54
CA LEU A 30 -3.92 8.05 13.80
C LEU A 30 -4.23 9.54 13.76
N GLU A 31 -5.49 9.92 13.96
CA GLU A 31 -5.91 11.30 13.98
C GLU A 31 -5.69 11.86 15.38
N THR A 32 -4.72 12.75 15.50
CA THR A 32 -4.42 13.40 16.76
C THR A 32 -4.17 14.87 16.55
N ALA A 33 -4.61 15.69 17.51
CA ALA A 33 -4.28 17.10 17.60
C ALA A 33 -3.02 17.35 18.44
N ASP A 34 -2.39 16.30 18.96
CA ASP A 34 -1.22 16.42 19.80
C ASP A 34 -0.03 16.99 19.02
N SER A 35 0.71 17.84 19.70
CA SER A 35 1.91 18.48 19.16
C SER A 35 3.12 18.00 19.96
N PHE A 36 4.14 17.54 19.28
CA PHE A 36 5.37 17.05 19.90
C PHE A 36 6.50 18.03 19.64
N ALA A 37 6.95 18.75 20.67
CA ALA A 37 7.96 19.79 20.55
C ALA A 37 9.28 19.28 19.95
N ASP A 38 9.66 18.04 20.26
CA ASP A 38 10.90 17.42 19.78
C ASP A 38 10.63 16.29 18.77
N GLY A 39 9.38 16.12 18.35
CA GLY A 39 8.99 15.08 17.40
C GLY A 39 9.29 15.48 15.97
N LYS A 40 9.66 14.49 15.16
CA LYS A 40 9.75 14.67 13.71
C LYS A 40 8.48 14.15 13.06
N THR A 41 7.81 15.04 12.34
CA THR A 41 6.60 14.67 11.58
C THR A 41 6.97 14.61 10.11
N LEU A 42 6.42 13.63 9.39
CA LEU A 42 6.57 13.58 7.95
C LEU A 42 5.84 14.76 7.33
N THR A 43 6.57 15.54 6.52
CA THR A 43 5.98 16.66 5.80
C THR A 43 5.16 16.14 4.61
N PRO A 44 4.15 16.90 4.14
CA PRO A 44 3.44 16.54 2.91
C PRO A 44 4.37 16.34 1.71
N GLU A 45 5.45 17.12 1.62
CA GLU A 45 6.45 17.01 0.56
C GLU A 45 7.22 15.68 0.64
N ALA A 46 7.60 15.26 1.84
CA ALA A 46 8.30 13.99 2.05
C ALA A 46 7.40 12.81 1.69
N ILE A 47 6.14 12.86 2.08
CA ILE A 47 5.15 11.84 1.73
C ILE A 47 4.96 11.78 0.21
N ALA A 48 4.78 12.92 -0.44
CA ALA A 48 4.61 12.98 -1.89
C ALA A 48 5.83 12.45 -2.63
N THR A 49 7.03 12.77 -2.16
CA THR A 49 8.28 12.27 -2.74
C THR A 49 8.37 10.75 -2.62
N PHE A 50 8.04 10.22 -1.45
CA PHE A 50 8.02 8.77 -1.22
C PHE A 50 7.02 8.07 -2.16
N LEU A 51 5.80 8.57 -2.23
CA LEU A 51 4.77 7.97 -3.08
C LEU A 51 5.16 8.00 -4.56
N ARG A 52 5.79 9.07 -5.02
CA ARG A 52 6.28 9.14 -6.40
C ARG A 52 7.39 8.12 -6.71
N SER A 53 8.11 7.67 -5.69
CA SER A 53 9.19 6.69 -5.87
C SER A 53 8.69 5.26 -6.02
N ILE A 54 7.41 4.98 -5.71
CA ILE A 54 6.84 3.64 -5.73
C ILE A 54 6.45 3.26 -7.17
N ASP A 55 6.93 2.11 -7.61
CA ASP A 55 6.67 1.58 -8.95
C ASP A 55 5.55 0.55 -8.98
N CYS A 56 5.27 -0.09 -7.85
CA CYS A 56 4.22 -1.10 -7.72
C CYS A 56 3.77 -1.22 -6.27
N TYR A 57 2.46 -1.30 -6.07
CA TYR A 57 1.87 -1.59 -4.77
C TYR A 57 1.43 -3.04 -4.71
N VAL A 58 1.68 -3.69 -3.56
CA VAL A 58 1.17 -5.03 -3.26
C VAL A 58 0.31 -4.95 -2.01
N MET A 59 -0.89 -5.46 -2.08
CA MET A 59 -1.82 -5.38 -0.96
C MET A 59 -2.72 -6.61 -0.88
N GLY A 60 -3.29 -6.83 0.29
CA GLY A 60 -4.31 -7.85 0.46
C GLY A 60 -5.70 -7.36 0.06
N SER A 61 -6.66 -8.28 0.04
CA SER A 61 -8.03 -7.99 -0.39
C SER A 61 -8.74 -6.96 0.48
N ARG A 62 -8.48 -6.96 1.80
CA ARG A 62 -9.15 -6.01 2.71
C ARG A 62 -8.72 -4.57 2.46
N THR A 63 -7.43 -4.35 2.23
CA THR A 63 -6.90 -3.03 1.87
C THR A 63 -7.48 -2.57 0.55
N TYR A 64 -7.54 -3.47 -0.43
CA TYR A 64 -8.13 -3.17 -1.73
C TYR A 64 -9.62 -2.81 -1.61
N GLU A 65 -10.40 -3.59 -0.85
CA GLU A 65 -11.81 -3.31 -0.62
C GLU A 65 -12.03 -1.96 0.08
N THR A 66 -11.15 -1.60 1.01
CA THR A 66 -11.17 -0.29 1.66
C THR A 66 -10.93 0.82 0.64
N ALA A 67 -9.97 0.64 -0.27
CA ALA A 67 -9.71 1.60 -1.33
C ALA A 67 -10.92 1.75 -2.26
N LEU A 68 -11.61 0.65 -2.59
CA LEU A 68 -12.84 0.70 -3.40
C LEU A 68 -13.95 1.46 -2.68
N ARG A 69 -14.10 1.29 -1.38
CA ARG A 69 -15.09 2.06 -0.61
C ARG A 69 -14.82 3.56 -0.67
N PHE A 70 -13.57 3.97 -0.60
CA PHE A 70 -13.21 5.39 -0.77
C PHE A 70 -13.57 5.90 -2.15
N VAL A 71 -13.36 5.12 -3.19
CA VAL A 71 -13.81 5.47 -4.55
C VAL A 71 -15.33 5.65 -4.58
N ASP A 72 -16.07 4.70 -4.02
CA ASP A 72 -17.54 4.74 -3.99
C ASP A 72 -18.08 5.92 -3.17
N GLN A 73 -17.31 6.41 -2.20
CA GLN A 73 -17.63 7.59 -1.38
C GLN A 73 -17.18 8.91 -2.02
N GLY A 74 -16.60 8.87 -3.21
CA GLY A 74 -16.18 10.06 -3.93
C GLY A 74 -14.78 10.57 -3.63
N HIS A 75 -13.98 9.84 -2.86
CA HIS A 75 -12.60 10.24 -2.53
C HIS A 75 -11.59 9.91 -3.63
N GLY A 76 -11.98 9.13 -4.63
CA GLY A 76 -11.11 8.76 -5.73
C GLY A 76 -10.19 7.59 -5.42
N TRP A 77 -9.44 7.18 -6.45
CA TRP A 77 -8.47 6.09 -6.37
C TRP A 77 -7.12 6.61 -5.86
N ALA A 78 -6.66 6.07 -4.74
CA ALA A 78 -5.49 6.59 -4.03
C ALA A 78 -4.15 6.32 -4.73
N TYR A 79 -4.10 5.35 -5.63
CA TYR A 79 -2.84 4.84 -6.17
C TYR A 79 -2.53 5.34 -7.60
N GLY A 80 -3.37 6.19 -8.15
CA GLY A 80 -3.17 6.77 -9.48
C GLY A 80 -3.05 5.70 -10.57
N ASP A 81 -2.06 5.86 -11.43
CA ASP A 81 -1.79 4.94 -12.54
C ASP A 81 -0.70 3.90 -12.20
N THR A 82 -0.21 3.91 -10.96
CA THR A 82 0.81 2.96 -10.51
C THR A 82 0.23 1.55 -10.46
N PRO A 83 0.95 0.54 -10.98
CA PRO A 83 0.49 -0.84 -10.89
C PRO A 83 0.22 -1.30 -9.46
N VAL A 84 -0.88 -2.02 -9.28
CA VAL A 84 -1.30 -2.58 -8.00
C VAL A 84 -1.53 -4.08 -8.19
N VAL A 85 -0.93 -4.89 -7.32
CA VAL A 85 -1.18 -6.33 -7.27
C VAL A 85 -1.93 -6.64 -5.98
N VAL A 86 -3.09 -7.24 -6.10
CA VAL A 86 -3.94 -7.63 -4.98
C VAL A 86 -3.81 -9.14 -4.75
N LEU A 87 -3.35 -9.51 -3.56
CA LEU A 87 -3.23 -10.91 -3.16
C LEU A 87 -4.58 -11.40 -2.69
N THR A 88 -5.22 -12.24 -3.49
CA THR A 88 -6.53 -12.79 -3.15
C THR A 88 -6.85 -14.01 -4.00
N SER A 89 -7.55 -14.99 -3.42
CA SER A 89 -8.16 -16.08 -4.16
C SER A 89 -9.60 -15.78 -4.57
N ARG A 90 -10.15 -14.64 -4.10
CA ARG A 90 -11.52 -14.23 -4.43
C ARG A 90 -11.52 -13.46 -5.75
N GLN A 91 -12.66 -13.48 -6.42
CA GLN A 91 -12.87 -12.64 -7.60
C GLN A 91 -13.42 -11.29 -7.15
N LEU A 92 -12.62 -10.25 -7.38
CA LEU A 92 -12.98 -8.89 -7.04
C LEU A 92 -13.01 -8.04 -8.30
N ARG A 93 -13.81 -6.97 -8.30
CA ARG A 93 -13.86 -6.07 -9.46
C ARG A 93 -12.55 -5.27 -9.58
N PRO A 94 -11.99 -5.12 -10.78
CA PRO A 94 -10.84 -4.24 -10.98
C PRO A 94 -11.28 -2.77 -10.94
N ALA A 95 -10.58 -1.96 -10.15
CA ALA A 95 -10.83 -0.52 -10.06
C ALA A 95 -10.24 0.23 -11.27
N ARG A 96 -9.13 -0.26 -11.79
CA ARG A 96 -8.38 0.32 -12.90
C ARG A 96 -7.69 -0.79 -13.69
N ASP A 97 -7.28 -0.48 -14.92
CA ASP A 97 -6.54 -1.42 -15.76
C ASP A 97 -5.20 -1.84 -15.15
N ALA A 98 -4.60 -0.98 -14.34
CA ALA A 98 -3.33 -1.25 -13.69
C ALA A 98 -3.44 -2.17 -12.46
N VAL A 99 -4.66 -2.60 -12.09
CA VAL A 99 -4.88 -3.51 -10.97
C VAL A 99 -4.89 -4.95 -11.46
N GLU A 100 -4.00 -5.78 -10.90
CA GLU A 100 -3.94 -7.21 -11.16
C GLU A 100 -4.26 -7.98 -9.89
N PHE A 101 -4.85 -9.16 -10.04
CA PHE A 101 -5.13 -10.08 -8.93
C PHE A 101 -4.21 -11.29 -9.03
N TYR A 102 -3.70 -11.72 -7.88
CA TYR A 102 -2.79 -12.85 -7.81
C TYR A 102 -3.21 -13.79 -6.68
N ALA A 103 -3.37 -15.06 -7.00
CA ALA A 103 -3.55 -16.12 -6.03
C ALA A 103 -2.34 -17.05 -6.13
N GLY A 104 -1.66 -17.27 -5.01
CA GLY A 104 -0.49 -18.14 -4.99
C GLY A 104 0.53 -17.69 -3.96
N ASP A 105 1.74 -18.19 -4.11
CA ASP A 105 2.82 -17.91 -3.18
C ASP A 105 3.36 -16.50 -3.32
N LEU A 106 3.45 -15.79 -2.20
CA LEU A 106 3.92 -14.40 -2.15
C LEU A 106 5.39 -14.28 -2.57
N VAL A 107 6.23 -15.21 -2.13
CA VAL A 107 7.66 -15.16 -2.47
C VAL A 107 7.88 -15.34 -3.97
N THR A 108 7.14 -16.24 -4.57
CA THR A 108 7.15 -16.45 -6.02
C THR A 108 6.70 -15.19 -6.76
N LEU A 109 5.60 -14.57 -6.30
CA LEU A 109 5.14 -13.31 -6.89
C LEU A 109 6.24 -12.25 -6.87
N VAL A 110 6.82 -12.00 -5.71
CA VAL A 110 7.83 -10.95 -5.54
C VAL A 110 9.05 -11.23 -6.39
N ARG A 111 9.63 -12.42 -6.26
CA ARG A 111 10.92 -12.76 -6.90
C ARG A 111 10.82 -12.94 -8.41
N GLU A 112 9.77 -13.59 -8.88
CA GLU A 112 9.66 -14.00 -10.28
C GLU A 112 8.88 -13.02 -11.14
N ARG A 113 7.94 -12.27 -10.56
CA ARG A 113 7.06 -11.39 -11.33
C ARG A 113 7.28 -9.91 -11.07
N LEU A 114 7.59 -9.50 -9.83
CA LEU A 114 7.67 -8.09 -9.48
C LEU A 114 9.09 -7.54 -9.52
N GLN A 115 10.04 -8.18 -8.88
CA GLN A 115 11.42 -7.70 -8.85
C GLN A 115 12.09 -7.61 -10.24
N PRO A 116 11.77 -8.47 -11.20
CA PRO A 116 12.28 -8.27 -12.57
C PRO A 116 11.75 -7.03 -13.27
N ARG A 117 10.60 -6.50 -12.84
CA ARG A 117 9.90 -5.38 -13.49
C ARG A 117 10.00 -4.07 -12.73
N PHE A 118 10.06 -4.13 -11.42
CA PHE A 118 9.90 -2.94 -10.58
C PHE A 118 11.08 -2.78 -9.62
N ARG A 119 11.49 -1.53 -9.45
CA ARG A 119 12.59 -1.20 -8.55
C ARG A 119 12.11 -0.97 -7.11
N ASN A 120 11.04 -0.24 -6.94
CA ASN A 120 10.50 0.10 -5.62
C ASN A 120 9.09 -0.46 -5.47
N ILE A 121 8.96 -1.48 -4.67
CA ILE A 121 7.72 -2.22 -4.41
C ILE A 121 7.28 -1.94 -2.97
N TRP A 122 6.03 -1.54 -2.77
CA TRP A 122 5.45 -1.30 -1.44
C TRP A 122 4.17 -2.06 -1.25
#